data_93e4b7a81213d4f2fce6078368f44103
#
_entry.id   93e4b7a81213d4f2fce6078368f44103
#
_cell.length_a   1.000
_cell.length_b   1.000
_cell.length_c   1.000
_cell.angle_alpha   90.00
_cell.angle_beta   90.00
_cell.angle_gamma   90.00
#
_symmetry.space_group_name_H-M   'P 1'
#
loop_
_entity.id
_entity.type
_entity.pdbx_description
1 polymer ?
#
loop_
_entity_poly.entity_id
_entity_poly.type
_entity_poly.pdbx_seq_one_letter_code
_entity_poly.pdbx_strand_id
1 'polypeptide(L)'
;MERPLARQSRPASSRARSGVRHPRRGAGVLLAVALLLPASGVATGTVAEATAAPAAAGTVSTAASTVSTAQGSVATAARPSALTAGVVERRLRKGETFWMFGRLTVGGSPARGRTVVVQKKRMDERGWRTVGTDTTNRAGRYSVRIRAGAVYEYRAIYRGSTTARASWTGRIGVGLTTTDRSMASRDRQMGVAIGRPTSGHRQVTRSVVSRSYQHGILVKVTRSGRDRTWWVHGGILGEYRERGGARGRLGAPVMDPLCGLDRGGCVQRFEGGVLYTNGDGAEASTGLKGVLGEVVATARSQVGYAVRYDGGNGSRYDWYSKYNVWARSNAPWCGLFQSWIFKGSGHSTLVPQSTTWGAYRDAVRRTRPTGSTPRVGALAFVSYIASGEASHTMFVVQVDGSRIKVIDGNTGGGGMLPSGVRGVVEHWVAESQVLYYAYPRY
;
A
#
# COMPACT_ATOMS: atom_id res chain seq x y z
N MET A 1 8.12 41.92 59.41
CA MET A 1 6.83 41.63 60.01
C MET A 1 6.30 40.43 59.32
N GLU A 2 6.66 39.29 59.76
CA GLU A 2 6.00 38.34 60.67
C GLU A 2 4.91 37.53 59.99
N ARG A 3 5.24 36.31 60.02
CA ARG A 3 4.44 35.05 59.79
C ARG A 3 3.27 34.99 60.86
N PRO A 4 2.37 33.91 60.88
CA PRO A 4 2.66 32.48 60.67
C PRO A 4 1.52 31.67 60.00
N LEU A 5 1.85 30.53 59.46
CA LEU A 5 1.61 29.09 59.74
C LEU A 5 0.29 28.71 60.48
N ALA A 6 -0.50 27.84 59.83
CA ALA A 6 -1.28 26.82 60.52
C ALA A 6 -1.37 25.52 59.69
N ARG A 7 -1.06 24.45 60.37
CA ARG A 7 -1.03 23.01 60.04
C ARG A 7 -2.37 22.34 60.37
N GLN A 8 -2.47 21.10 59.91
CA GLN A 8 -3.27 19.95 60.38
C GLN A 8 -4.57 19.73 59.59
N SER A 9 -5.00 18.53 59.24
CA SER A 9 -4.68 17.16 59.66
C SER A 9 -5.34 16.16 58.69
N ARG A 10 -4.72 15.01 58.52
CA ARG A 10 -5.35 13.79 57.98
C ARG A 10 -6.27 13.15 59.01
N PRO A 11 -7.24 12.31 58.59
CA PRO A 11 -7.20 10.97 59.12
C PRO A 11 -7.30 9.88 58.05
N ALA A 12 -6.87 8.70 58.50
CA ALA A 12 -6.67 7.45 57.78
C ALA A 12 -7.89 6.52 57.88
N SER A 13 -7.82 5.51 57.00
CA SER A 13 -8.29 4.12 57.11
C SER A 13 -9.81 3.82 57.06
N SER A 14 -10.16 2.98 56.09
CA SER A 14 -10.69 1.65 56.46
C SER A 14 -10.63 0.67 55.26
N ARG A 15 -10.09 -0.50 55.58
CA ARG A 15 -10.10 -1.71 54.74
C ARG A 15 -11.50 -2.25 54.62
N ALA A 16 -11.88 -2.72 53.45
CA ALA A 16 -12.84 -3.80 53.32
C ALA A 16 -12.34 -4.78 52.23
N ARG A 17 -11.97 -5.94 52.71
CA ARG A 17 -11.80 -7.16 51.89
C ARG A 17 -13.19 -7.75 51.65
N SER A 18 -13.48 -8.06 50.39
CA SER A 18 -14.45 -9.11 50.09
C SER A 18 -13.97 -9.85 48.85
N GLY A 19 -13.67 -11.12 49.13
CA GLY A 19 -13.39 -12.12 48.15
C GLY A 19 -14.66 -12.57 47.43
N VAL A 20 -14.54 -12.83 46.16
CA VAL A 20 -15.52 -13.59 45.39
C VAL A 20 -14.80 -14.68 44.61
N ARG A 21 -15.36 -15.84 44.82
CA ARG A 21 -14.95 -17.19 44.42
C ARG A 21 -14.99 -17.40 42.91
N HIS A 22 -14.01 -18.13 42.40
CA HIS A 22 -14.11 -18.83 41.12
C HIS A 22 -15.14 -19.94 41.16
N PRO A 23 -15.86 -20.22 40.08
CA PRO A 23 -16.30 -21.56 39.76
C PRO A 23 -15.41 -22.18 38.66
N ARG A 24 -15.07 -23.44 38.94
CA ARG A 24 -14.36 -24.35 38.04
C ARG A 24 -15.36 -25.09 37.15
N ARG A 25 -14.89 -25.40 35.94
CA ARG A 25 -15.18 -26.57 35.09
C ARG A 25 -16.53 -26.64 34.34
N GLY A 26 -16.40 -26.56 33.03
CA GLY A 26 -17.30 -27.18 32.07
C GLY A 26 -16.47 -27.78 30.93
N ALA A 27 -16.56 -29.08 30.76
CA ALA A 27 -15.86 -29.86 29.73
C ALA A 27 -16.42 -29.55 28.35
N GLY A 28 -15.50 -29.24 27.40
CA GLY A 28 -15.85 -29.00 26.02
C GLY A 28 -15.91 -30.30 25.21
N VAL A 29 -16.87 -30.36 24.35
CA VAL A 29 -17.07 -31.40 23.34
C VAL A 29 -16.18 -31.06 22.13
N LEU A 30 -15.29 -31.98 21.77
CA LEU A 30 -14.56 -31.98 20.52
C LEU A 30 -15.51 -32.45 19.40
N LEU A 31 -15.88 -31.53 18.51
CA LEU A 31 -16.56 -31.88 17.27
C LEU A 31 -15.51 -32.02 16.18
N ALA A 32 -15.16 -33.24 15.81
CA ALA A 32 -14.36 -33.56 14.66
C ALA A 32 -15.23 -33.42 13.40
N VAL A 33 -14.94 -32.41 12.56
CA VAL A 33 -15.52 -32.30 11.24
C VAL A 33 -14.59 -33.02 10.26
N ALA A 34 -15.03 -34.16 9.77
CA ALA A 34 -14.37 -34.89 8.69
C ALA A 34 -14.66 -34.18 7.37
N LEU A 35 -13.64 -33.66 6.74
CA LEU A 35 -13.68 -33.16 5.35
C LEU A 35 -13.63 -34.37 4.40
N LEU A 36 -14.74 -34.64 3.75
CA LEU A 36 -14.82 -35.49 2.57
C LEU A 36 -14.34 -34.72 1.35
N LEU A 37 -13.20 -35.12 0.81
CA LEU A 37 -12.71 -34.68 -0.50
C LEU A 37 -13.40 -35.54 -1.58
N PRO A 38 -13.92 -34.94 -2.66
CA PRO A 38 -14.33 -35.70 -3.82
C PRO A 38 -13.10 -36.11 -4.66
N ALA A 39 -12.98 -37.41 -4.94
CA ALA A 39 -11.99 -37.95 -5.85
C ALA A 39 -12.30 -37.53 -7.27
N SER A 40 -11.35 -36.85 -7.91
CA SER A 40 -11.40 -36.53 -9.33
C SER A 40 -11.03 -37.79 -10.14
N GLY A 41 -12.01 -38.37 -10.84
CA GLY A 41 -11.81 -39.47 -11.74
C GLY A 41 -11.02 -39.04 -12.99
N VAL A 42 -9.95 -39.76 -13.26
CA VAL A 42 -9.18 -39.66 -14.51
C VAL A 42 -9.94 -40.45 -15.58
N ALA A 43 -10.46 -39.75 -16.56
CA ALA A 43 -11.03 -40.40 -17.77
C ALA A 43 -9.89 -40.71 -18.72
N THR A 44 -9.57 -42.00 -18.90
CA THR A 44 -8.72 -42.53 -19.96
C THR A 44 -9.54 -42.60 -21.25
N GLY A 45 -9.26 -41.68 -22.16
CA GLY A 45 -9.80 -41.74 -23.52
C GLY A 45 -9.00 -42.71 -24.38
N THR A 46 -9.64 -43.79 -24.82
CA THR A 46 -9.15 -44.76 -25.81
C THR A 46 -9.09 -44.15 -27.21
N VAL A 47 -7.91 -44.26 -27.80
CA VAL A 47 -7.66 -43.89 -29.22
C VAL A 47 -8.25 -45.01 -30.11
N ALA A 48 -9.18 -44.68 -31.01
CA ALA A 48 -9.68 -45.58 -32.03
C ALA A 48 -8.77 -45.50 -33.26
N GLU A 49 -8.14 -46.60 -33.57
CA GLU A 49 -7.47 -46.84 -34.86
C GLU A 49 -8.50 -46.95 -35.99
N ALA A 50 -8.36 -46.13 -37.00
CA ALA A 50 -9.11 -46.27 -38.26
C ALA A 50 -8.26 -46.97 -39.27
N THR A 51 -8.69 -48.15 -39.63
CA THR A 51 -8.16 -49.03 -40.68
C THR A 51 -8.30 -48.43 -42.08
N ALA A 52 -7.21 -48.50 -42.85
CA ALA A 52 -7.15 -48.17 -44.30
C ALA A 52 -7.78 -49.23 -45.16
N ALA A 53 -8.43 -48.84 -46.24
CA ALA A 53 -8.81 -49.70 -47.36
C ALA A 53 -8.34 -49.06 -48.68
N PRO A 54 -8.09 -49.85 -49.72
CA PRO A 54 -7.02 -49.59 -50.69
C PRO A 54 -7.47 -48.93 -52.00
N ALA A 55 -6.46 -48.33 -52.60
CA ALA A 55 -6.18 -47.92 -54.01
C ALA A 55 -7.18 -48.18 -55.17
N ALA A 56 -7.39 -47.09 -55.93
CA ALA A 56 -7.64 -47.18 -57.36
C ALA A 56 -6.62 -46.31 -58.12
N ALA A 57 -5.94 -46.93 -59.08
CA ALA A 57 -4.94 -46.33 -59.90
C ALA A 57 -5.56 -45.36 -60.92
N GLY A 58 -5.01 -44.16 -61.03
CA GLY A 58 -5.35 -43.16 -62.03
C GLY A 58 -4.11 -42.40 -62.48
N THR A 59 -3.90 -42.48 -63.76
CA THR A 59 -2.84 -42.06 -64.67
C THR A 59 -2.13 -40.73 -64.34
N VAL A 60 -0.80 -40.79 -64.51
CA VAL A 60 0.16 -39.68 -64.40
C VAL A 60 -0.04 -38.65 -65.48
N SER A 61 -0.25 -37.40 -65.16
CA SER A 61 -0.01 -36.24 -66.01
C SER A 61 1.04 -35.37 -65.37
N THR A 62 2.24 -35.32 -65.92
CA THR A 62 3.34 -34.45 -65.50
C THR A 62 3.06 -33.04 -65.95
N ALA A 63 2.57 -32.23 -65.01
CA ALA A 63 2.63 -30.76 -65.10
C ALA A 63 3.67 -30.27 -64.09
N ALA A 64 4.79 -29.72 -64.57
CA ALA A 64 5.81 -29.08 -63.80
C ALA A 64 5.22 -27.83 -63.21
N SER A 65 4.77 -27.91 -61.94
CA SER A 65 4.42 -26.74 -61.14
C SER A 65 5.66 -26.22 -60.42
N THR A 66 6.13 -25.05 -60.81
CA THR A 66 7.11 -24.25 -60.07
C THR A 66 6.54 -23.99 -58.72
N VAL A 67 7.04 -24.66 -57.69
CA VAL A 67 6.74 -24.35 -56.28
C VAL A 67 7.42 -23.04 -55.95
N SER A 68 6.68 -21.95 -56.04
CA SER A 68 7.05 -20.69 -55.39
C SER A 68 6.98 -20.90 -53.87
N THR A 69 8.12 -21.07 -53.26
CA THR A 69 8.24 -21.03 -51.80
C THR A 69 7.91 -19.61 -51.30
N ALA A 70 6.63 -19.35 -51.13
CA ALA A 70 6.22 -18.21 -50.32
C ALA A 70 6.74 -18.46 -48.88
N GLN A 71 7.87 -17.85 -48.56
CA GLN A 71 8.31 -17.74 -47.17
C GLN A 71 7.25 -16.95 -46.40
N GLY A 72 6.28 -17.67 -45.87
CA GLY A 72 5.36 -17.11 -44.88
C GLY A 72 6.18 -16.60 -43.70
N SER A 73 6.31 -15.29 -43.58
CA SER A 73 6.86 -14.69 -42.38
C SER A 73 6.00 -15.12 -41.22
N VAL A 74 6.53 -16.01 -40.38
CA VAL A 74 5.89 -16.35 -39.10
C VAL A 74 5.82 -15.07 -38.28
N ALA A 75 4.64 -14.46 -38.18
CA ALA A 75 4.42 -13.30 -37.36
C ALA A 75 4.75 -13.67 -35.90
N THR A 76 5.90 -13.23 -35.44
CA THR A 76 6.35 -13.49 -34.08
C THR A 76 5.31 -12.88 -33.11
N ALA A 77 4.66 -13.72 -32.31
CA ALA A 77 3.62 -13.30 -31.39
C ALA A 77 4.15 -12.19 -30.46
N ALA A 78 3.41 -11.10 -30.37
CA ALA A 78 3.81 -9.95 -29.55
C ALA A 78 4.03 -10.36 -28.08
N ARG A 79 5.20 -10.04 -27.52
CA ARG A 79 5.64 -10.42 -26.17
C ARG A 79 4.74 -9.76 -25.12
N PRO A 80 4.43 -10.43 -24.00
CA PRO A 80 3.65 -9.83 -22.92
C PRO A 80 4.38 -8.63 -22.33
N SER A 81 3.65 -7.58 -21.97
CA SER A 81 4.18 -6.44 -21.24
C SER A 81 3.54 -6.31 -19.88
N ALA A 82 4.28 -5.77 -18.91
CA ALA A 82 3.77 -5.42 -17.60
C ALA A 82 4.16 -3.97 -17.27
N LEU A 83 3.17 -3.21 -16.82
CA LEU A 83 3.31 -1.79 -16.47
C LEU A 83 2.94 -1.59 -15.01
N THR A 84 3.82 -0.96 -14.23
CA THR A 84 3.56 -0.54 -12.86
C THR A 84 3.40 0.97 -12.78
N ALA A 85 2.67 1.45 -11.75
CA ALA A 85 2.61 2.86 -11.42
C ALA A 85 2.52 3.09 -9.91
N GLY A 86 3.02 4.24 -9.48
CA GLY A 86 2.92 4.71 -8.12
C GLY A 86 2.96 6.23 -8.05
N VAL A 87 2.50 6.76 -6.92
CA VAL A 87 2.65 8.16 -6.54
C VAL A 87 3.19 8.19 -5.12
N VAL A 88 3.99 9.19 -4.79
CA VAL A 88 4.58 9.33 -3.44
C VAL A 88 3.75 10.27 -2.59
N GLU A 89 3.42 11.41 -3.15
CA GLU A 89 2.70 12.45 -2.44
C GLU A 89 1.21 12.27 -2.66
N ARG A 90 0.50 12.11 -1.55
CA ARG A 90 -0.95 11.82 -1.58
C ARG A 90 -1.77 12.89 -0.88
N ARG A 91 -1.10 13.79 -0.19
CA ARG A 91 -1.66 15.03 0.36
C ARG A 91 -1.16 16.19 -0.46
N LEU A 92 -1.99 16.62 -1.39
CA LEU A 92 -1.65 17.72 -2.28
C LEU A 92 -2.61 18.87 -2.05
N ARG A 93 -2.09 20.08 -2.07
CA ARG A 93 -2.91 21.28 -2.22
C ARG A 93 -3.26 21.45 -3.70
N LYS A 94 -4.39 22.09 -3.97
CA LYS A 94 -4.72 22.47 -5.35
C LYS A 94 -3.57 23.32 -5.93
N GLY A 95 -3.07 22.89 -7.06
CA GLY A 95 -1.95 23.55 -7.74
C GLY A 95 -0.57 22.99 -7.42
N GLU A 96 -0.39 22.21 -6.35
CA GLU A 96 0.86 21.48 -6.10
C GLU A 96 1.14 20.45 -7.18
N THR A 97 2.41 20.14 -7.35
CA THR A 97 2.85 19.13 -8.31
C THR A 97 3.27 17.84 -7.61
N PHE A 98 2.97 16.72 -8.24
CA PHE A 98 3.42 15.40 -7.82
C PHE A 98 3.95 14.60 -9.00
N TRP A 99 4.66 13.54 -8.73
CA TRP A 99 5.18 12.63 -9.74
C TRP A 99 4.40 11.33 -9.73
N MET A 100 3.93 10.90 -10.89
CA MET A 100 3.51 9.55 -11.16
C MET A 100 4.64 8.83 -11.88
N PHE A 101 5.10 7.72 -11.34
CA PHE A 101 6.27 6.99 -11.81
C PHE A 101 5.98 5.50 -11.83
N GLY A 102 6.77 4.78 -12.59
CA GLY A 102 6.65 3.32 -12.67
C GLY A 102 7.70 2.69 -13.57
N ARG A 103 7.45 1.44 -13.91
CA ARG A 103 8.32 0.62 -14.76
C ARG A 103 7.50 -0.14 -15.80
N LEU A 104 8.02 -0.24 -17.00
CA LEU A 104 7.54 -1.08 -18.06
C LEU A 104 8.53 -2.22 -18.31
N THR A 105 8.03 -3.46 -18.38
CA THR A 105 8.78 -4.63 -18.82
C THR A 105 8.10 -5.25 -20.02
N VAL A 106 8.87 -5.87 -20.91
CA VAL A 106 8.39 -6.64 -22.06
C VAL A 106 9.09 -7.99 -22.04
N GLY A 107 8.31 -9.06 -21.97
CA GLY A 107 8.84 -10.41 -21.80
C GLY A 107 9.70 -10.56 -20.52
N GLY A 108 9.31 -9.86 -19.43
CA GLY A 108 10.04 -9.86 -18.17
C GLY A 108 11.23 -8.89 -18.09
N SER A 109 11.78 -8.42 -19.22
CA SER A 109 12.94 -7.54 -19.26
C SER A 109 12.55 -6.05 -19.28
N PRO A 110 13.39 -5.14 -18.75
CA PRO A 110 13.16 -3.69 -18.83
C PRO A 110 12.99 -3.22 -20.27
N ALA A 111 11.92 -2.50 -20.53
CA ALA A 111 11.63 -1.98 -21.87
C ALA A 111 12.13 -0.52 -21.99
N ARG A 112 13.26 -0.33 -22.68
CA ARG A 112 13.82 1.00 -22.98
C ARG A 112 13.14 1.66 -24.18
N GLY A 113 13.06 2.99 -24.18
CA GLY A 113 12.64 3.78 -25.34
C GLY A 113 11.17 3.63 -25.68
N ARG A 114 10.33 3.21 -24.72
CA ARG A 114 8.89 3.04 -24.93
C ARG A 114 8.10 4.17 -24.34
N THR A 115 7.15 4.70 -25.08
CA THR A 115 6.29 5.78 -24.62
C THR A 115 5.23 5.24 -23.65
N VAL A 116 5.19 5.77 -22.44
CA VAL A 116 4.14 5.56 -21.46
C VAL A 116 3.29 6.81 -21.36
N VAL A 117 1.98 6.65 -21.44
CA VAL A 117 0.99 7.72 -21.36
C VAL A 117 0.36 7.69 -19.98
N VAL A 118 0.38 8.81 -19.26
CA VAL A 118 -0.38 8.96 -18.01
C VAL A 118 -1.68 9.66 -18.31
N GLN A 119 -2.76 9.09 -17.82
CA GLN A 119 -4.13 9.59 -18.00
C GLN A 119 -4.79 9.85 -16.66
N LYS A 120 -5.75 10.77 -16.65
CA LYS A 120 -6.65 11.04 -15.52
C LYS A 120 -8.09 11.02 -15.95
N LYS A 121 -8.99 10.74 -15.03
CA LYS A 121 -10.42 11.00 -15.15
C LYS A 121 -11.02 11.36 -13.80
N ARG A 122 -12.14 12.01 -13.76
CA ARG A 122 -12.99 12.08 -12.58
C ARG A 122 -13.71 10.75 -12.38
N MET A 123 -14.16 10.45 -11.17
CA MET A 123 -14.79 9.17 -10.87
C MET A 123 -16.07 8.91 -11.67
N ASP A 124 -16.80 9.95 -12.03
CA ASP A 124 -18.05 9.92 -12.82
C ASP A 124 -17.84 10.12 -14.32
N GLU A 125 -16.64 10.49 -14.76
CA GLU A 125 -16.32 10.61 -16.20
C GLU A 125 -16.12 9.22 -16.80
N ARG A 126 -16.69 8.98 -17.97
CA ARG A 126 -16.44 7.76 -18.74
C ARG A 126 -15.10 7.81 -19.46
N GLY A 127 -14.66 9.00 -19.86
CA GLY A 127 -13.46 9.23 -20.67
C GLY A 127 -12.19 9.50 -19.85
N TRP A 128 -11.09 8.94 -20.28
CA TRP A 128 -9.75 9.25 -19.78
C TRP A 128 -9.11 10.35 -20.59
N ARG A 129 -8.47 11.31 -19.92
CA ARG A 129 -7.71 12.41 -20.55
C ARG A 129 -6.23 12.24 -20.26
N THR A 130 -5.39 12.38 -21.28
CA THR A 130 -3.93 12.38 -21.13
C THR A 130 -3.48 13.62 -20.35
N VAL A 131 -2.59 13.40 -19.37
CA VAL A 131 -1.98 14.46 -18.57
C VAL A 131 -0.49 14.60 -18.79
N GLY A 132 0.13 13.62 -19.40
CA GLY A 132 1.53 13.64 -19.76
C GLY A 132 1.99 12.31 -20.32
N THR A 133 3.17 12.33 -20.89
CA THR A 133 3.87 11.16 -21.42
C THR A 133 5.31 11.18 -20.96
N ASP A 134 5.93 10.02 -20.91
CA ASP A 134 7.37 9.89 -20.74
C ASP A 134 7.89 8.68 -21.51
N THR A 135 9.17 8.74 -21.88
CA THR A 135 9.86 7.65 -22.58
C THR A 135 10.70 6.87 -21.56
N THR A 136 10.49 5.56 -21.52
CA THR A 136 11.20 4.71 -20.56
C THR A 136 12.71 4.71 -20.78
N ASN A 137 13.46 4.81 -19.69
CA ASN A 137 14.93 4.76 -19.70
C ASN A 137 15.45 3.30 -19.85
N ARG A 138 16.77 3.11 -19.74
CA ARG A 138 17.41 1.77 -19.85
C ARG A 138 16.85 0.76 -18.86
N ALA A 139 16.41 1.18 -17.67
CA ALA A 139 15.81 0.33 -16.66
C ALA A 139 14.27 0.20 -16.82
N GLY A 140 13.71 0.60 -17.95
CA GLY A 140 12.27 0.56 -18.24
C GLY A 140 11.43 1.55 -17.42
N ARG A 141 12.03 2.56 -16.78
CA ARG A 141 11.34 3.50 -15.89
C ARG A 141 10.81 4.70 -16.62
N TYR A 142 9.70 5.20 -16.11
CA TYR A 142 9.11 6.47 -16.53
C TYR A 142 8.69 7.30 -15.31
N SER A 143 8.57 8.62 -15.48
CA SER A 143 8.03 9.53 -14.48
C SER A 143 7.38 10.73 -15.14
N VAL A 144 6.15 11.04 -14.77
CA VAL A 144 5.38 12.17 -15.30
C VAL A 144 5.06 13.13 -14.16
N ARG A 145 5.40 14.40 -14.33
CA ARG A 145 5.05 15.47 -13.39
C ARG A 145 3.63 15.94 -13.67
N ILE A 146 2.80 16.00 -12.62
CA ILE A 146 1.38 16.30 -12.72
C ILE A 146 1.05 17.42 -11.74
N ARG A 147 0.23 18.38 -12.17
CA ARG A 147 -0.31 19.41 -11.30
C ARG A 147 -1.68 18.98 -10.76
N ALA A 148 -1.83 18.98 -9.43
CA ALA A 148 -3.06 18.63 -8.76
C ALA A 148 -4.11 19.74 -8.95
N GLY A 149 -5.21 19.42 -9.63
CA GLY A 149 -6.28 20.39 -9.90
C GLY A 149 -7.58 20.10 -9.18
N ALA A 150 -7.91 18.82 -9.06
CA ALA A 150 -9.09 18.28 -8.39
C ALA A 150 -8.81 16.84 -7.96
N VAL A 151 -9.79 16.16 -7.37
CA VAL A 151 -9.70 14.73 -7.10
C VAL A 151 -9.87 13.96 -8.40
N TYR A 152 -8.86 13.21 -8.78
CA TYR A 152 -8.84 12.40 -10.00
C TYR A 152 -8.36 10.99 -9.70
N GLU A 153 -8.84 10.05 -10.49
CA GLU A 153 -8.18 8.76 -10.71
C GLU A 153 -7.15 8.92 -11.82
N TYR A 154 -5.99 8.29 -11.63
CA TYR A 154 -4.90 8.26 -12.61
C TYR A 154 -4.62 6.82 -13.01
N ARG A 155 -4.12 6.63 -14.22
CA ARG A 155 -3.54 5.37 -14.70
C ARG A 155 -2.40 5.65 -15.66
N ALA A 156 -1.50 4.69 -15.81
CA ALA A 156 -0.51 4.68 -16.87
C ALA A 156 -0.90 3.63 -17.92
N ILE A 157 -0.56 3.92 -19.18
CA ILE A 157 -0.84 3.05 -20.33
C ILE A 157 0.44 2.95 -21.19
N TYR A 158 0.76 1.75 -21.56
CA TYR A 158 1.62 1.43 -22.70
C TYR A 158 0.73 0.86 -23.81
N ARG A 159 0.72 1.52 -24.97
CA ARG A 159 -0.17 1.14 -26.08
C ARG A 159 0.27 -0.13 -26.83
N GLY A 160 1.45 -0.66 -26.49
CA GLY A 160 2.04 -1.78 -27.21
C GLY A 160 2.88 -1.34 -28.43
N SER A 161 3.35 -2.31 -29.15
CA SER A 161 4.05 -2.21 -30.44
C SER A 161 3.85 -3.47 -31.24
N THR A 162 4.39 -3.56 -32.43
CA THR A 162 4.38 -4.80 -33.26
C THR A 162 5.00 -6.00 -32.52
N THR A 163 5.94 -5.75 -31.58
CA THR A 163 6.67 -6.79 -30.84
C THR A 163 6.27 -6.92 -29.37
N ALA A 164 5.37 -6.08 -28.86
CA ALA A 164 4.97 -6.08 -27.45
C ALA A 164 3.48 -5.75 -27.29
N ARG A 165 2.77 -6.51 -26.45
CA ARG A 165 1.37 -6.28 -26.15
C ARG A 165 1.18 -4.98 -25.38
N ALA A 166 0.00 -4.37 -25.49
CA ALA A 166 -0.39 -3.24 -24.66
C ALA A 166 -0.56 -3.64 -23.19
N SER A 167 -0.33 -2.71 -22.28
CA SER A 167 -0.61 -2.88 -20.85
C SER A 167 -0.99 -1.57 -20.19
N TRP A 168 -1.73 -1.66 -19.08
CA TRP A 168 -2.14 -0.51 -18.29
C TRP A 168 -2.14 -0.86 -16.81
N THR A 169 -2.05 0.17 -15.96
CA THR A 169 -2.06 0.01 -14.51
C THR A 169 -3.47 0.05 -13.94
N GLY A 170 -3.63 -0.45 -12.73
CA GLY A 170 -4.80 -0.15 -11.91
C GLY A 170 -5.00 1.37 -11.73
N ARG A 171 -6.13 1.73 -11.16
CA ARG A 171 -6.48 3.12 -10.86
C ARG A 171 -5.76 3.59 -9.60
N ILE A 172 -5.23 4.81 -9.61
CA ILE A 172 -4.56 5.44 -8.49
C ILE A 172 -5.31 6.72 -8.15
N GLY A 173 -5.95 6.78 -6.97
CA GLY A 173 -6.58 7.99 -6.47
C GLY A 173 -5.55 8.95 -5.88
N VAL A 174 -5.67 10.22 -6.21
CA VAL A 174 -4.91 11.30 -5.57
C VAL A 174 -5.88 12.29 -4.98
N GLY A 175 -5.82 12.43 -3.65
CA GLY A 175 -6.65 13.34 -2.88
C GLY A 175 -6.07 14.75 -2.82
N LEU A 176 -6.95 15.73 -2.59
CA LEU A 176 -6.54 17.10 -2.28
C LEU A 176 -6.71 17.36 -0.79
N THR A 177 -5.68 17.93 -0.17
CA THR A 177 -5.88 18.63 1.10
C THR A 177 -6.66 19.89 0.82
N THR A 178 -7.78 20.03 1.50
CA THR A 178 -8.60 21.24 1.35
C THR A 178 -8.37 22.20 2.51
N THR A 179 -8.30 23.48 2.19
CA THR A 179 -8.46 24.56 3.16
C THR A 179 -9.94 24.93 3.34
N ASP A 180 -10.82 24.27 2.59
CA ASP A 180 -12.23 24.60 2.52
C ASP A 180 -12.97 24.09 3.77
N ARG A 181 -13.76 24.97 4.36
CA ARG A 181 -14.30 24.80 5.72
C ARG A 181 -15.76 24.38 5.75
N SER A 182 -16.55 24.73 4.73
CA SER A 182 -17.99 24.42 4.68
C SER A 182 -18.29 23.18 3.86
N MET A 183 -19.38 22.48 4.19
CA MET A 183 -19.81 21.31 3.41
C MET A 183 -20.23 21.69 1.98
N ALA A 184 -20.92 22.83 1.81
CA ALA A 184 -21.33 23.31 0.49
C ALA A 184 -20.12 23.68 -0.40
N SER A 185 -19.11 24.28 0.20
CA SER A 185 -17.89 24.64 -0.48
C SER A 185 -17.08 23.39 -0.85
N ARG A 186 -17.05 22.39 0.05
CA ARG A 186 -16.42 21.10 -0.21
C ARG A 186 -17.14 20.33 -1.32
N ASP A 187 -18.46 20.34 -1.32
CA ASP A 187 -19.31 19.76 -2.37
C ASP A 187 -18.95 20.34 -3.74
N ARG A 188 -18.90 21.68 -3.86
CA ARG A 188 -18.47 22.35 -5.09
C ARG A 188 -17.03 22.01 -5.49
N GLN A 189 -16.11 21.89 -4.53
CA GLN A 189 -14.70 21.54 -4.79
C GLN A 189 -14.55 20.11 -5.32
N MET A 190 -15.29 19.18 -4.74
CA MET A 190 -15.30 17.77 -5.14
C MET A 190 -16.05 17.56 -6.44
N GLY A 191 -17.12 18.34 -6.63
CA GLY A 191 -17.96 18.28 -7.82
C GLY A 191 -18.45 16.86 -8.07
N VAL A 192 -18.27 16.46 -9.32
CA VAL A 192 -18.71 15.14 -9.81
C VAL A 192 -17.95 13.94 -9.18
N ALA A 193 -16.82 14.16 -8.52
CA ALA A 193 -16.05 13.07 -7.90
C ALA A 193 -16.81 12.36 -6.78
N ILE A 194 -17.63 13.07 -6.01
CA ILE A 194 -18.46 12.48 -4.96
C ILE A 194 -19.83 12.04 -5.47
N GLY A 195 -20.20 12.40 -6.71
CA GLY A 195 -21.50 12.15 -7.30
C GLY A 195 -22.61 13.02 -6.72
N ARG A 196 -23.86 12.70 -7.08
CA ARG A 196 -25.03 13.43 -6.56
C ARG A 196 -25.29 13.11 -5.09
N PRO A 197 -25.80 14.06 -4.30
CA PRO A 197 -26.26 13.78 -2.94
C PRO A 197 -27.39 12.75 -2.96
N THR A 198 -27.31 11.79 -2.03
CA THR A 198 -28.32 10.74 -1.83
C THR A 198 -29.08 10.91 -0.51
N SER A 199 -28.69 11.91 0.31
CA SER A 199 -29.41 12.28 1.53
C SER A 199 -29.37 13.79 1.77
N GLY A 200 -30.24 14.29 2.65
CA GLY A 200 -30.10 15.59 3.30
C GLY A 200 -28.91 15.63 4.29
N HIS A 201 -28.68 16.79 4.87
CA HIS A 201 -27.75 16.94 5.98
C HIS A 201 -28.28 16.23 7.22
N ARG A 202 -27.44 15.44 7.87
CA ARG A 202 -27.76 14.71 9.09
C ARG A 202 -26.83 15.13 10.23
N GLN A 203 -27.39 15.65 11.30
CA GLN A 203 -26.65 15.87 12.52
C GLN A 203 -26.30 14.51 13.14
N VAL A 204 -25.01 14.20 13.27
CA VAL A 204 -24.51 12.93 13.80
C VAL A 204 -24.17 13.07 15.27
N THR A 205 -23.39 14.11 15.63
CA THR A 205 -23.10 14.50 17.01
C THR A 205 -23.23 16.01 17.11
N ARG A 206 -23.09 16.59 18.30
CA ARG A 206 -23.16 18.06 18.50
C ARG A 206 -22.23 18.84 17.56
N SER A 207 -21.08 18.26 17.20
CA SER A 207 -20.05 18.89 16.37
C SER A 207 -19.90 18.28 14.98
N VAL A 208 -20.68 17.25 14.62
CA VAL A 208 -20.51 16.53 13.37
C VAL A 208 -21.81 16.47 12.59
N VAL A 209 -21.75 16.94 11.35
CA VAL A 209 -22.83 16.82 10.34
C VAL A 209 -22.32 15.96 9.20
N SER A 210 -23.13 15.02 8.70
CA SER A 210 -22.81 14.23 7.51
C SER A 210 -23.85 14.39 6.42
N ARG A 211 -23.45 14.14 5.18
CA ARG A 211 -24.32 14.04 4.02
C ARG A 211 -23.82 12.92 3.11
N SER A 212 -24.74 12.06 2.69
CA SER A 212 -24.40 10.95 1.78
C SER A 212 -24.44 11.38 0.32
N TYR A 213 -23.57 10.77 -0.48
CA TYR A 213 -23.44 10.96 -1.91
C TYR A 213 -23.27 9.59 -2.59
N GLN A 214 -23.36 9.55 -3.91
CA GLN A 214 -23.21 8.32 -4.68
C GLN A 214 -21.87 7.62 -4.43
N HIS A 215 -20.79 8.40 -4.22
CA HIS A 215 -19.42 7.87 -4.06
C HIS A 215 -18.83 8.18 -2.68
N GLY A 216 -19.65 8.15 -1.62
CA GLY A 216 -19.15 8.33 -0.26
C GLY A 216 -19.99 9.24 0.60
N ILE A 217 -19.39 9.76 1.65
CA ILE A 217 -20.03 10.76 2.52
C ILE A 217 -19.10 11.96 2.71
N LEU A 218 -19.66 13.14 2.82
CA LEU A 218 -18.99 14.29 3.40
C LEU A 218 -19.31 14.37 4.89
N VAL A 219 -18.30 14.58 5.69
CA VAL A 219 -18.41 14.72 7.15
C VAL A 219 -17.85 16.08 7.53
N LYS A 220 -18.72 17.00 7.92
CA LYS A 220 -18.35 18.30 8.45
C LYS A 220 -18.15 18.20 9.96
N VAL A 221 -17.02 18.68 10.44
CA VAL A 221 -16.60 18.69 11.84
C VAL A 221 -16.37 20.13 12.27
N THR A 222 -17.08 20.56 13.30
CA THR A 222 -16.90 21.89 13.90
C THR A 222 -16.09 21.78 15.19
N ARG A 223 -14.93 22.44 15.23
CA ARG A 223 -14.04 22.47 16.41
C ARG A 223 -13.53 23.88 16.65
N SER A 224 -13.64 24.32 17.89
CA SER A 224 -13.18 25.68 18.28
C SER A 224 -13.71 26.76 17.31
N GLY A 225 -14.99 26.67 16.93
CA GLY A 225 -15.64 27.60 15.99
C GLY A 225 -15.20 27.47 14.54
N ARG A 226 -14.41 26.44 14.19
CA ARG A 226 -13.91 26.22 12.81
C ARG A 226 -14.49 24.95 12.21
N ASP A 227 -15.09 25.09 11.05
CA ASP A 227 -15.60 23.97 10.25
C ASP A 227 -14.51 23.39 9.37
N ARG A 228 -14.46 22.05 9.30
CA ARG A 228 -13.69 21.30 8.32
C ARG A 228 -14.55 20.19 7.78
N THR A 229 -14.48 19.96 6.47
CA THR A 229 -15.27 18.93 5.80
C THR A 229 -14.34 17.93 5.11
N TRP A 230 -14.51 16.67 5.42
CA TRP A 230 -13.69 15.56 4.95
C TRP A 230 -14.55 14.57 4.15
N TRP A 231 -13.93 13.95 3.17
CA TRP A 231 -14.55 12.88 2.39
C TRP A 231 -14.19 11.53 2.96
N VAL A 232 -15.18 10.63 3.07
CA VAL A 232 -14.97 9.22 3.43
C VAL A 232 -15.62 8.38 2.36
N HIS A 233 -14.90 7.43 1.77
CA HIS A 233 -15.39 6.64 0.65
C HIS A 233 -14.76 5.24 0.57
N GLY A 234 -15.27 4.41 -0.37
CA GLY A 234 -14.75 3.07 -0.66
C GLY A 234 -14.78 2.14 0.55
N GLY A 235 -13.82 1.23 0.67
CA GLY A 235 -13.70 0.30 1.79
C GLY A 235 -13.54 1.00 3.13
N ILE A 236 -12.86 2.16 3.17
CA ILE A 236 -12.77 2.98 4.40
C ILE A 236 -14.17 3.38 4.90
N LEU A 237 -15.10 3.71 4.01
CA LEU A 237 -16.46 4.08 4.42
C LEU A 237 -17.24 2.89 4.98
N GLY A 238 -17.09 1.70 4.38
CA GLY A 238 -17.69 0.46 4.88
C GLY A 238 -17.29 0.23 6.33
N GLU A 239 -15.98 0.11 6.56
CA GLU A 239 -15.38 -0.12 7.86
C GLU A 239 -15.71 0.98 8.88
N TYR A 240 -15.71 2.25 8.44
CA TYR A 240 -16.10 3.37 9.28
C TYR A 240 -17.54 3.26 9.79
N ARG A 241 -18.47 2.83 8.92
CA ARG A 241 -19.88 2.63 9.28
C ARG A 241 -20.07 1.46 10.24
N GLU A 242 -19.42 0.34 10.00
CA GLU A 242 -19.45 -0.86 10.86
C GLU A 242 -18.96 -0.55 12.27
N ARG A 243 -17.95 0.35 12.40
CA ARG A 243 -17.44 0.83 13.68
C ARG A 243 -18.26 1.97 14.30
N GLY A 244 -19.48 2.21 13.84
CA GLY A 244 -20.40 3.21 14.40
C GLY A 244 -20.18 4.64 13.90
N GLY A 245 -19.33 4.84 12.88
CA GLY A 245 -19.08 6.15 12.29
C GLY A 245 -18.53 7.16 13.30
N ALA A 246 -18.98 8.42 13.19
CA ALA A 246 -18.54 9.49 14.09
C ALA A 246 -19.01 9.33 15.55
N ARG A 247 -19.95 8.43 15.83
CA ARG A 247 -20.40 8.09 17.19
C ARG A 247 -19.59 6.93 17.78
N GLY A 248 -18.89 6.16 16.96
CA GLY A 248 -18.05 5.05 17.38
C GLY A 248 -16.70 5.50 17.92
N ARG A 249 -15.86 4.54 18.31
CA ARG A 249 -14.52 4.78 18.88
C ARG A 249 -13.58 5.58 17.96
N LEU A 250 -13.78 5.49 16.63
CA LEU A 250 -12.98 6.25 15.68
C LEU A 250 -13.27 7.74 15.71
N GLY A 251 -14.48 8.16 16.08
CA GLY A 251 -14.86 9.57 16.04
C GLY A 251 -14.94 10.12 14.62
N ALA A 252 -14.79 11.42 14.46
CA ALA A 252 -14.85 12.07 13.17
C ALA A 252 -13.54 11.95 12.38
N PRO A 253 -13.60 12.01 11.03
CA PRO A 253 -12.39 12.07 10.21
C PRO A 253 -11.64 13.39 10.44
N VAL A 254 -10.31 13.34 10.36
CA VAL A 254 -9.43 14.51 10.51
C VAL A 254 -8.64 14.84 9.25
N MET A 255 -8.81 14.05 8.21
CA MET A 255 -8.25 14.24 6.87
C MET A 255 -9.06 13.46 5.84
N ASP A 256 -8.84 13.74 4.55
CA ASP A 256 -9.31 12.89 3.46
C ASP A 256 -8.53 11.59 3.37
N PRO A 257 -9.09 10.52 2.78
CA PRO A 257 -8.36 9.29 2.56
C PRO A 257 -7.20 9.49 1.60
N LEU A 258 -6.07 8.89 1.92
CA LEU A 258 -4.87 8.80 1.10
C LEU A 258 -4.88 7.48 0.35
N CYS A 259 -5.29 7.49 -0.90
CA CYS A 259 -5.45 6.28 -1.72
C CYS A 259 -4.29 6.07 -2.70
N GLY A 260 -4.31 4.91 -3.39
CA GLY A 260 -3.29 4.50 -4.35
C GLY A 260 -2.08 3.84 -3.67
N LEU A 261 -2.26 3.29 -2.48
CA LEU A 261 -1.35 2.37 -1.84
C LEU A 261 -1.28 1.04 -2.61
N ASP A 262 -0.57 0.06 -2.09
CA ASP A 262 -0.49 -1.24 -2.75
C ASP A 262 -1.88 -1.78 -3.06
N ARG A 263 -2.05 -2.40 -4.23
CA ARG A 263 -3.35 -2.91 -4.73
C ARG A 263 -4.51 -1.90 -4.67
N GLY A 264 -4.20 -0.60 -4.72
CA GLY A 264 -5.22 0.45 -4.66
C GLY A 264 -5.73 0.77 -3.25
N GLY A 265 -5.06 0.30 -2.22
CA GLY A 265 -5.39 0.56 -0.83
C GLY A 265 -5.43 2.04 -0.46
N CYS A 266 -6.07 2.34 0.64
CA CYS A 266 -6.21 3.68 1.19
C CYS A 266 -5.87 3.70 2.69
N VAL A 267 -5.49 4.87 3.20
CA VAL A 267 -5.34 5.17 4.64
C VAL A 267 -6.10 6.44 4.96
N GLN A 268 -6.89 6.44 6.03
CA GLN A 268 -7.57 7.64 6.53
C GLN A 268 -7.49 7.72 8.05
N ARG A 269 -7.12 8.90 8.55
CA ARG A 269 -7.04 9.18 9.98
C ARG A 269 -8.35 9.77 10.50
N PHE A 270 -8.74 9.29 11.66
CA PHE A 270 -9.87 9.73 12.48
C PHE A 270 -9.37 10.22 13.85
N GLU A 271 -10.24 10.76 14.63
CA GLU A 271 -9.92 11.27 16.00
C GLU A 271 -9.40 10.17 16.91
N GLY A 272 -10.00 8.99 16.84
CA GLY A 272 -9.74 7.85 17.71
C GLY A 272 -8.81 6.79 17.12
N GLY A 273 -8.39 6.93 15.86
CA GLY A 273 -7.55 5.92 15.21
C GLY A 273 -7.34 6.16 13.73
N VAL A 274 -6.85 5.15 13.05
CA VAL A 274 -6.57 5.17 11.61
C VAL A 274 -7.14 3.90 10.98
N LEU A 275 -7.86 4.05 9.88
CA LEU A 275 -8.29 2.94 9.02
C LEU A 275 -7.38 2.85 7.80
N TYR A 276 -7.18 1.63 7.32
CA TYR A 276 -6.49 1.37 6.06
C TYR A 276 -7.16 0.22 5.30
N THR A 277 -6.97 0.23 3.98
CA THR A 277 -7.34 -0.88 3.09
C THR A 277 -6.10 -1.32 2.32
N ASN A 278 -5.99 -2.59 2.01
CA ASN A 278 -4.85 -3.16 1.26
C ASN A 278 -5.24 -3.68 -0.14
N GLY A 279 -6.43 -3.39 -0.59
CA GLY A 279 -6.95 -3.82 -1.89
C GLY A 279 -7.67 -5.17 -1.89
N ASP A 280 -7.53 -5.98 -0.83
CA ASP A 280 -8.26 -7.24 -0.65
C ASP A 280 -9.55 -7.02 0.18
N GLY A 281 -9.75 -5.82 0.66
CA GLY A 281 -10.91 -5.44 1.48
C GLY A 281 -10.61 -4.24 2.37
N ALA A 282 -11.60 -3.88 3.19
CA ALA A 282 -11.41 -2.89 4.25
C ALA A 282 -10.70 -3.55 5.42
N GLU A 283 -9.68 -2.90 5.91
CA GLU A 283 -8.89 -3.42 6.99
C GLU A 283 -8.84 -2.52 8.21
N ALA A 284 -8.49 -3.13 9.25
CA ALA A 284 -8.46 -2.78 10.63
C ALA A 284 -7.90 -1.40 10.98
N SER A 285 -8.41 -0.87 12.06
CA SER A 285 -7.77 0.19 12.84
C SER A 285 -6.42 -0.27 13.36
N THR A 286 -5.41 0.59 13.29
CA THR A 286 -4.10 0.33 13.91
C THR A 286 -4.16 0.30 15.45
N GLY A 287 -5.25 0.76 16.05
CA GLY A 287 -5.34 1.04 17.50
C GLY A 287 -4.57 2.28 17.95
N LEU A 288 -3.78 2.88 17.06
CA LEU A 288 -2.93 4.05 17.31
C LEU A 288 -3.56 5.32 16.74
N LYS A 289 -3.25 6.45 17.36
CA LYS A 289 -3.79 7.76 16.96
C LYS A 289 -2.71 8.63 16.31
N GLY A 290 -3.16 9.71 15.68
CA GLY A 290 -2.28 10.76 15.18
C GLY A 290 -1.34 10.29 14.06
N VAL A 291 -0.19 10.95 13.98
CA VAL A 291 0.83 10.72 12.96
C VAL A 291 1.39 9.29 13.04
N LEU A 292 1.67 8.80 14.24
CA LEU A 292 2.16 7.45 14.44
C LEU A 292 1.19 6.40 13.88
N GLY A 293 -0.10 6.50 14.20
CA GLY A 293 -1.12 5.60 13.66
C GLY A 293 -1.20 5.64 12.14
N GLU A 294 -1.01 6.81 11.53
CA GLU A 294 -1.02 6.98 10.07
C GLU A 294 0.21 6.33 9.41
N VAL A 295 1.40 6.47 9.99
CA VAL A 295 2.61 5.82 9.48
C VAL A 295 2.51 4.31 9.62
N VAL A 296 2.05 3.79 10.77
CA VAL A 296 1.82 2.35 10.99
C VAL A 296 0.78 1.80 9.99
N ALA A 297 -0.33 2.50 9.78
CA ALA A 297 -1.33 2.10 8.79
C ALA A 297 -0.76 2.08 7.37
N THR A 298 0.07 3.06 7.02
CA THR A 298 0.75 3.11 5.73
C THR A 298 1.72 1.94 5.56
N ALA A 299 2.48 1.58 6.59
CA ALA A 299 3.35 0.42 6.57
C ALA A 299 2.55 -0.89 6.41
N ARG A 300 1.50 -1.09 7.21
CA ARG A 300 0.63 -2.27 7.14
C ARG A 300 -0.06 -2.43 5.80
N SER A 301 -0.46 -1.33 5.16
CA SER A 301 -1.05 -1.37 3.82
C SER A 301 -0.11 -1.91 2.74
N GLN A 302 1.17 -2.05 3.04
CA GLN A 302 2.19 -2.57 2.13
C GLN A 302 2.54 -4.04 2.40
N VAL A 303 2.11 -4.60 3.51
CA VAL A 303 2.36 -6.02 3.86
C VAL A 303 1.78 -6.91 2.77
N GLY A 304 2.56 -7.91 2.35
CA GLY A 304 2.25 -8.79 1.23
C GLY A 304 2.75 -8.27 -0.14
N TYR A 305 3.23 -7.03 -0.25
CA TYR A 305 3.96 -6.61 -1.43
C TYR A 305 5.23 -7.45 -1.58
N ALA A 306 5.40 -8.09 -2.73
CA ALA A 306 6.56 -8.93 -2.99
C ALA A 306 7.05 -8.76 -4.44
N VAL A 307 8.34 -8.98 -4.64
CA VAL A 307 9.00 -8.97 -5.93
C VAL A 307 9.95 -10.15 -6.03
N ARG A 308 10.04 -10.77 -7.20
CA ARG A 308 11.00 -11.82 -7.44
C ARG A 308 12.40 -11.21 -7.55
N TYR A 309 13.33 -11.79 -6.82
CA TYR A 309 14.76 -11.48 -6.92
C TYR A 309 15.36 -12.48 -7.90
N ASP A 310 15.72 -12.06 -9.09
CA ASP A 310 16.23 -12.92 -10.16
C ASP A 310 17.75 -13.10 -10.13
N GLY A 311 18.33 -13.11 -8.94
CA GLY A 311 19.67 -13.61 -8.68
C GLY A 311 20.80 -12.99 -9.51
N GLY A 312 20.63 -11.78 -10.00
CA GLY A 312 21.74 -11.05 -10.62
C GLY A 312 22.95 -11.08 -9.69
N ASN A 313 24.05 -11.61 -10.15
CA ASN A 313 25.31 -11.95 -9.48
C ASN A 313 25.77 -11.02 -8.33
N GLY A 314 24.98 -10.91 -7.28
CA GLY A 314 25.31 -10.45 -5.93
C GLY A 314 25.54 -8.96 -5.72
N SER A 315 25.69 -8.14 -6.75
CA SER A 315 26.09 -6.74 -6.59
C SER A 315 25.12 -5.68 -7.12
N ARG A 316 24.01 -6.07 -7.73
CA ARG A 316 23.06 -5.12 -8.29
C ARG A 316 21.62 -5.49 -7.92
N TYR A 317 21.05 -4.78 -6.96
CA TYR A 317 19.63 -4.75 -6.71
C TYR A 317 18.97 -3.94 -7.85
N ASP A 318 18.77 -4.57 -9.00
CA ASP A 318 18.20 -3.91 -10.14
C ASP A 318 16.72 -3.61 -9.89
N TRP A 319 16.42 -2.44 -9.38
CA TRP A 319 15.12 -1.76 -9.52
C TRP A 319 13.86 -2.63 -9.39
N TYR A 320 13.92 -3.71 -8.61
CA TYR A 320 12.86 -4.71 -8.52
C TYR A 320 11.63 -4.17 -7.83
N SER A 321 11.84 -3.36 -6.79
CA SER A 321 10.73 -2.87 -6.01
C SER A 321 10.24 -1.51 -6.49
N LYS A 322 8.96 -1.22 -6.24
CA LYS A 322 8.40 0.12 -6.43
C LYS A 322 9.15 1.19 -5.60
N TYR A 323 9.77 0.79 -4.48
CA TYR A 323 10.55 1.67 -3.62
C TYR A 323 11.88 2.07 -4.28
N ASN A 324 12.52 1.14 -4.98
CA ASN A 324 13.69 1.43 -5.82
C ASN A 324 13.33 2.39 -6.96
N VAL A 325 12.23 2.12 -7.66
CA VAL A 325 11.76 2.98 -8.76
C VAL A 325 11.45 4.38 -8.24
N TRP A 326 10.76 4.49 -7.11
CA TRP A 326 10.47 5.77 -6.47
C TRP A 326 11.75 6.54 -6.09
N ALA A 327 12.68 5.87 -5.41
CA ALA A 327 13.91 6.49 -4.91
C ALA A 327 14.96 6.72 -6.01
N ARG A 328 14.74 6.19 -7.22
CA ARG A 328 15.72 6.16 -8.32
C ARG A 328 17.07 5.56 -7.86
N SER A 329 16.98 4.45 -7.13
CA SER A 329 18.12 3.82 -6.47
C SER A 329 18.21 2.34 -6.79
N ASN A 330 19.44 1.81 -6.89
CA ASN A 330 19.75 0.38 -7.02
C ASN A 330 20.11 -0.25 -5.65
N ALA A 331 20.06 0.51 -4.57
CA ALA A 331 20.41 0.04 -3.24
C ALA A 331 19.43 -1.04 -2.74
N PRO A 332 19.84 -1.85 -1.75
CA PRO A 332 18.93 -2.65 -0.96
C PRO A 332 17.78 -1.79 -0.44
N TRP A 333 16.54 -2.26 -0.67
CA TRP A 333 15.40 -1.37 -0.49
C TRP A 333 14.76 -1.40 0.91
N CYS A 334 15.42 -1.99 1.92
CA CYS A 334 14.95 -1.92 3.31
C CYS A 334 14.85 -0.47 3.81
N GLY A 335 15.92 0.33 3.70
CA GLY A 335 15.90 1.76 4.05
C GLY A 335 15.01 2.61 3.15
N LEU A 336 14.92 2.24 1.86
CA LEU A 336 14.01 2.92 0.92
C LEU A 336 12.55 2.72 1.30
N PHE A 337 12.16 1.52 1.72
CA PHE A 337 10.84 1.23 2.24
C PHE A 337 10.53 2.08 3.47
N GLN A 338 11.46 2.16 4.43
CA GLN A 338 11.28 2.98 5.62
C GLN A 338 11.06 4.47 5.24
N SER A 339 11.91 5.02 4.39
CA SER A 339 11.72 6.40 3.90
C SER A 339 10.36 6.57 3.19
N TRP A 340 9.96 5.56 2.42
CA TRP A 340 8.72 5.60 1.65
C TRP A 340 7.46 5.62 2.52
N ILE A 341 7.39 4.84 3.62
CA ILE A 341 6.20 4.84 4.49
C ILE A 341 5.97 6.20 5.15
N PHE A 342 7.04 6.90 5.53
CA PHE A 342 6.96 8.26 6.05
C PHE A 342 6.58 9.28 4.96
N LYS A 343 7.17 9.18 3.78
CA LYS A 343 6.82 10.04 2.64
C LYS A 343 5.41 9.75 2.14
N GLY A 344 5.05 8.48 2.00
CA GLY A 344 3.72 8.04 1.57
C GLY A 344 2.60 8.46 2.51
N SER A 345 2.86 8.53 3.82
CA SER A 345 1.94 9.05 4.83
C SER A 345 1.95 10.60 4.93
N GLY A 346 2.80 11.28 4.15
CA GLY A 346 2.90 12.75 4.15
C GLY A 346 3.80 13.33 5.26
N HIS A 347 4.63 12.51 5.89
CA HIS A 347 5.48 12.88 7.03
C HIS A 347 6.97 12.71 6.73
N SER A 348 7.41 13.11 5.53
CA SER A 348 8.78 12.90 5.03
C SER A 348 9.88 13.55 5.87
N THR A 349 9.55 14.53 6.71
CA THR A 349 10.52 15.20 7.60
C THR A 349 10.88 14.34 8.82
N LEU A 350 10.09 13.32 9.14
CA LEU A 350 10.31 12.47 10.31
C LEU A 350 11.46 11.47 10.13
N VAL A 351 11.76 11.07 8.91
CA VAL A 351 12.86 10.16 8.58
C VAL A 351 13.58 10.67 7.34
N PRO A 352 14.92 10.71 7.32
CA PRO A 352 15.67 11.12 6.14
C PRO A 352 15.42 10.17 4.98
N GLN A 353 15.53 10.69 3.78
CA GLN A 353 15.49 9.94 2.54
C GLN A 353 16.90 9.86 1.96
N SER A 354 17.31 8.68 1.53
CA SER A 354 18.59 8.49 0.85
C SER A 354 18.47 7.45 -0.25
N THR A 355 19.41 7.50 -1.19
CA THR A 355 19.48 6.58 -2.33
C THR A 355 20.42 5.40 -2.09
N THR A 356 21.15 5.38 -0.99
CA THR A 356 22.05 4.27 -0.58
C THR A 356 21.78 3.85 0.84
N TRP A 357 22.08 2.59 1.16
CA TRP A 357 21.92 2.06 2.51
C TRP A 357 22.79 2.79 3.54
N GLY A 358 24.09 2.93 3.27
CA GLY A 358 25.02 3.59 4.20
C GLY A 358 24.62 5.03 4.48
N ALA A 359 24.32 5.82 3.43
CA ALA A 359 23.88 7.19 3.59
C ALA A 359 22.54 7.30 4.34
N TYR A 360 21.60 6.35 4.17
CA TYR A 360 20.37 6.28 4.95
C TYR A 360 20.66 6.03 6.43
N ARG A 361 21.39 4.96 6.74
CA ARG A 361 21.77 4.56 8.10
C ARG A 361 22.42 5.73 8.85
N ASP A 362 23.41 6.35 8.22
CA ASP A 362 24.20 7.41 8.84
C ASP A 362 23.38 8.71 9.00
N ALA A 363 22.52 9.03 8.04
CA ALA A 363 21.61 10.18 8.15
C ALA A 363 20.59 9.99 9.28
N VAL A 364 20.04 8.78 9.45
CA VAL A 364 19.14 8.47 10.57
C VAL A 364 19.87 8.63 11.91
N ARG A 365 21.06 8.06 12.06
CA ARG A 365 21.86 8.17 13.30
C ARG A 365 22.21 9.62 13.64
N ARG A 366 22.54 10.45 12.66
CA ARG A 366 22.87 11.87 12.90
C ARG A 366 21.67 12.72 13.28
N THR A 367 20.48 12.40 12.76
CA THR A 367 19.34 13.31 12.79
C THR A 367 18.21 12.86 13.70
N ARG A 368 18.26 11.63 14.21
CA ARG A 368 17.26 11.08 15.13
C ARG A 368 17.91 10.62 16.42
N PRO A 369 17.26 10.83 17.58
CA PRO A 369 17.71 10.22 18.83
C PRO A 369 17.80 8.70 18.66
N THR A 370 18.82 8.10 19.24
CA THR A 370 19.02 6.65 19.25
C THR A 370 19.08 6.11 20.68
N GLY A 371 18.82 4.83 20.85
CA GLY A 371 18.89 4.14 22.13
C GLY A 371 18.62 2.65 22.02
N SER A 372 18.53 1.97 23.17
CA SER A 372 18.32 0.52 23.27
C SER A 372 16.88 0.12 23.62
N THR A 373 16.00 1.07 23.96
CA THR A 373 14.63 0.76 24.42
C THR A 373 13.68 0.63 23.24
N PRO A 374 12.98 -0.50 23.06
CA PRO A 374 11.99 -0.67 22.01
C PRO A 374 10.78 0.26 22.23
N ARG A 375 10.29 0.86 21.15
CA ARG A 375 9.08 1.70 21.16
C ARG A 375 8.33 1.52 19.84
N VAL A 376 7.00 1.47 19.92
CA VAL A 376 6.19 1.51 18.70
C VAL A 376 6.49 2.79 17.93
N GLY A 377 6.76 2.64 16.63
CA GLY A 377 7.17 3.75 15.77
C GLY A 377 8.68 3.95 15.66
N ALA A 378 9.48 3.25 16.44
CA ALA A 378 10.94 3.28 16.28
C ALA A 378 11.37 2.54 15.02
N LEU A 379 12.53 2.93 14.49
CA LEU A 379 13.28 2.17 13.50
C LEU A 379 14.28 1.29 14.24
N ALA A 380 14.14 -0.04 14.15
CA ALA A 380 15.10 -1.01 14.69
C ALA A 380 16.18 -1.29 13.65
N PHE A 381 17.42 -1.32 14.06
CA PHE A 381 18.58 -1.63 13.23
C PHE A 381 19.22 -2.93 13.69
N VAL A 382 19.43 -3.86 12.76
CA VAL A 382 19.99 -5.19 13.01
C VAL A 382 21.15 -5.48 12.08
N SER A 383 22.00 -6.43 12.47
CA SER A 383 23.07 -6.95 11.62
C SER A 383 22.75 -8.35 11.13
N TYR A 384 22.90 -8.56 9.83
CA TYR A 384 22.91 -9.87 9.18
C TYR A 384 24.28 -10.16 8.52
N ILE A 385 25.29 -9.37 8.87
CA ILE A 385 26.65 -9.48 8.34
C ILE A 385 27.67 -9.70 9.48
N ALA A 386 28.77 -10.37 9.18
CA ALA A 386 29.78 -10.75 10.17
C ALA A 386 30.47 -9.56 10.87
N SER A 387 30.51 -8.39 10.24
CA SER A 387 31.11 -7.17 10.83
C SER A 387 30.36 -6.64 12.05
N GLY A 388 29.15 -7.11 12.33
CA GLY A 388 28.30 -6.59 13.40
C GLY A 388 27.71 -5.20 13.13
N GLU A 389 28.02 -4.56 12.00
CA GLU A 389 27.40 -3.30 11.60
C GLU A 389 25.94 -3.48 11.19
N ALA A 390 25.14 -2.44 11.39
CA ALA A 390 23.75 -2.45 10.95
C ALA A 390 23.68 -2.62 9.43
N SER A 391 23.07 -3.72 9.00
CA SER A 391 22.88 -4.08 7.58
C SER A 391 21.41 -4.07 7.14
N HIS A 392 20.48 -3.96 8.11
CA HIS A 392 19.04 -3.94 7.85
C HIS A 392 18.31 -3.02 8.83
N THR A 393 17.09 -2.58 8.45
CA THR A 393 16.22 -1.73 9.27
C THR A 393 14.77 -2.16 9.17
N MET A 394 14.07 -2.10 10.31
CA MET A 394 12.70 -2.53 10.49
C MET A 394 11.89 -1.46 11.21
N PHE A 395 10.61 -1.39 10.96
CA PHE A 395 9.67 -0.46 11.62
C PHE A 395 8.90 -1.18 12.72
N VAL A 396 9.06 -0.73 13.98
CA VAL A 396 8.42 -1.36 15.14
C VAL A 396 6.93 -0.98 15.20
N VAL A 397 6.05 -1.97 15.21
CA VAL A 397 4.59 -1.79 15.26
C VAL A 397 3.94 -2.31 16.54
N GLN A 398 4.66 -3.13 17.31
CA GLN A 398 4.25 -3.61 18.62
C GLN A 398 5.48 -3.99 19.44
N VAL A 399 5.38 -3.87 20.76
CA VAL A 399 6.38 -4.35 21.74
C VAL A 399 5.67 -5.31 22.68
N ASP A 400 6.26 -6.47 22.93
CA ASP A 400 5.72 -7.51 23.80
C ASP A 400 6.85 -8.26 24.52
N GLY A 401 7.12 -7.85 25.76
CA GLY A 401 8.21 -8.38 26.56
C GLY A 401 9.55 -8.22 25.85
N SER A 402 10.23 -9.34 25.61
CA SER A 402 11.54 -9.40 24.94
C SER A 402 11.46 -9.48 23.40
N ARG A 403 10.29 -9.27 22.83
CA ARG A 403 10.06 -9.31 21.37
C ARG A 403 9.43 -8.04 20.87
N ILE A 404 9.78 -7.70 19.66
CA ILE A 404 9.14 -6.62 18.90
C ILE A 404 8.48 -7.19 17.65
N LYS A 405 7.29 -6.68 17.31
CA LYS A 405 6.69 -6.91 16.02
C LYS A 405 7.08 -5.79 15.07
N VAL A 406 7.57 -6.15 13.94
CA VAL A 406 8.14 -5.21 12.98
C VAL A 406 7.51 -5.37 11.60
N ILE A 407 7.56 -4.29 10.81
CA ILE A 407 7.30 -4.34 9.37
C ILE A 407 8.57 -3.88 8.67
N ASP A 408 9.08 -4.72 7.80
CA ASP A 408 10.26 -4.39 7.01
C ASP A 408 10.11 -4.74 5.54
N GLY A 409 10.89 -4.10 4.72
CA GLY A 409 10.97 -4.31 3.28
C GLY A 409 12.31 -4.93 2.90
N ASN A 410 12.37 -5.55 1.74
CA ASN A 410 13.54 -6.31 1.25
C ASN A 410 13.83 -7.57 2.08
N THR A 411 12.81 -8.12 2.70
CA THR A 411 12.87 -9.32 3.54
C THR A 411 12.46 -10.54 2.75
N GLY A 412 13.10 -11.69 2.96
CA GLY A 412 12.82 -12.88 2.18
C GLY A 412 13.62 -14.11 2.61
N GLY A 413 14.07 -14.16 3.86
CA GLY A 413 14.74 -15.33 4.45
C GLY A 413 13.86 -16.04 5.47
N GLY A 414 14.34 -17.19 5.99
CA GLY A 414 13.72 -17.87 7.14
C GLY A 414 12.32 -18.44 6.89
N GLY A 415 11.96 -18.76 5.65
CA GLY A 415 10.65 -19.35 5.33
C GLY A 415 9.49 -18.35 5.24
N MET A 416 9.74 -17.05 5.46
CA MET A 416 8.70 -16.01 5.37
C MET A 416 8.17 -15.77 3.96
N LEU A 417 9.02 -15.96 2.96
CA LEU A 417 8.68 -15.85 1.54
C LEU A 417 9.38 -16.96 0.75
N PRO A 418 8.86 -17.34 -0.43
CA PRO A 418 9.51 -18.30 -1.30
C PRO A 418 10.96 -17.89 -1.65
N SER A 419 11.81 -18.88 -1.95
CA SER A 419 13.18 -18.62 -2.40
C SER A 419 13.20 -17.66 -3.60
N GLY A 420 14.14 -16.73 -3.59
CA GLY A 420 14.25 -15.70 -4.64
C GLY A 420 13.16 -14.62 -4.60
N VAL A 421 12.34 -14.57 -3.57
CA VAL A 421 11.34 -13.50 -3.36
C VAL A 421 11.80 -12.57 -2.23
N ARG A 422 11.60 -11.28 -2.42
CA ARG A 422 11.78 -10.23 -1.38
C ARG A 422 10.50 -9.43 -1.28
N GLY A 423 10.07 -9.16 -0.04
CA GLY A 423 8.79 -8.50 0.20
C GLY A 423 8.76 -7.57 1.38
N VAL A 424 7.56 -7.05 1.62
CA VAL A 424 7.19 -6.35 2.87
C VAL A 424 6.47 -7.35 3.76
N VAL A 425 7.05 -7.61 4.92
CA VAL A 425 6.59 -8.64 5.87
C VAL A 425 6.37 -8.04 7.24
N GLU A 426 5.30 -8.45 7.92
CA GLU A 426 5.08 -8.17 9.36
C GLU A 426 5.39 -9.44 10.16
N HIS A 427 6.38 -9.38 11.05
CA HIS A 427 6.85 -10.54 11.81
C HIS A 427 7.42 -10.17 13.19
N TRP A 428 7.66 -11.17 14.02
CA TRP A 428 8.28 -11.01 15.33
C TRP A 428 9.80 -11.18 15.27
N VAL A 429 10.51 -10.33 16.02
CA VAL A 429 11.96 -10.35 16.17
C VAL A 429 12.28 -10.31 17.67
N ALA A 430 13.29 -11.06 18.11
CA ALA A 430 13.79 -10.95 19.47
C ALA A 430 14.51 -9.59 19.66
N GLU A 431 14.25 -8.92 20.77
CA GLU A 431 14.87 -7.62 21.07
C GLU A 431 16.41 -7.71 21.09
N SER A 432 16.95 -8.85 21.55
CA SER A 432 18.39 -9.14 21.58
C SER A 432 19.08 -9.11 20.21
N GLN A 433 18.33 -9.19 19.12
CA GLN A 433 18.87 -9.09 17.76
C GLN A 433 19.02 -7.64 17.29
N VAL A 434 18.49 -6.68 18.04
CA VAL A 434 18.50 -5.25 17.67
C VAL A 434 19.76 -4.59 18.23
N LEU A 435 20.54 -3.98 17.35
CA LEU A 435 21.74 -3.23 17.72
C LEU A 435 21.40 -1.90 18.38
N TYR A 436 20.43 -1.20 17.83
CA TYR A 436 19.90 0.06 18.36
C TYR A 436 18.58 0.42 17.71
N TYR A 437 17.86 1.30 18.36
CA TYR A 437 16.65 1.94 17.82
C TYR A 437 16.94 3.40 17.47
N ALA A 438 16.29 3.91 16.44
CA ALA A 438 16.20 5.34 16.19
C ALA A 438 14.74 5.80 16.34
N TYR A 439 14.53 6.97 16.92
CA TYR A 439 13.21 7.46 17.34
C TYR A 439 12.78 8.67 16.49
N PRO A 440 11.90 8.48 15.48
CA PRO A 440 11.24 9.60 14.83
C PRO A 440 10.41 10.39 15.83
N ARG A 441 10.31 11.71 15.66
CA ARG A 441 9.52 12.60 16.54
C ARG A 441 8.12 12.78 15.97
N TYR A 442 7.17 11.96 16.41
CA TYR A 442 5.77 11.98 15.98
C TYR A 442 4.98 13.18 16.54
#